data_5b3ab6ddd648bc6a530d482c4822e741
#
_entry.id   5b3ab6ddd648bc6a530d482c4822e741
#
_cell.length_a   1.000
_cell.length_b   1.000
_cell.length_c   1.000
_cell.angle_alpha   90.00
_cell.angle_beta   90.00
_cell.angle_gamma   90.00
#
_symmetry.space_group_name_H-M   'P 1'
#
loop_
_entity.id
_entity.type
_entity.pdbx_description
1 polymer ?
#
loop_
_entity_poly.entity_id
_entity_poly.type
_entity_poly.pdbx_seq_one_letter_code
_entity_poly.pdbx_strand_id
1 'polypeptide(L)'
;MAAALALASCASSDKFARKVDPKYGVASSPRVVEMGERVPKGGGVYRVGKPYVVSGRTYIPEENTSYRSEGLASWYGRDFHGRLTANGEVFDMESISAAHPTLPMPSYVRVTNLANQRSLIVRVNDRGPFHGNRMIDLSHKSAQLLGFKDNGVARVRVEYIGRAALEGSDDRRLVATLRHGEPAPAPVVVAAAGNAPIAL
;
A
#
# COMPACT_ATOMS: atom_id res chain seq x y z
N MET A 1 31.14 52.92 -25.93
CA MET A 1 30.65 51.56 -26.27
C MET A 1 30.34 50.83 -24.98
N ALA A 2 29.06 50.75 -24.66
CA ALA A 2 28.59 50.01 -23.47
C ALA A 2 27.97 48.70 -23.96
N ALA A 3 28.63 47.60 -23.55
CA ALA A 3 28.15 46.25 -23.83
C ALA A 3 27.12 45.84 -22.76
N ALA A 4 25.85 45.65 -23.17
CA ALA A 4 24.79 45.12 -22.35
C ALA A 4 24.90 43.58 -22.32
N LEU A 5 25.26 42.97 -21.15
CA LEU A 5 25.14 41.55 -20.93
C LEU A 5 23.65 41.22 -20.69
N ALA A 6 23.05 40.55 -21.63
CA ALA A 6 21.72 39.91 -21.43
C ALA A 6 21.90 38.66 -20.58
N LEU A 7 21.43 38.71 -19.33
CA LEU A 7 21.22 37.53 -18.50
C LEU A 7 20.06 36.74 -19.03
N ALA A 8 20.33 35.65 -19.76
CA ALA A 8 19.34 34.66 -20.10
C ALA A 8 18.98 33.86 -18.83
N SER A 9 17.86 34.23 -18.20
CA SER A 9 17.23 33.44 -17.14
C SER A 9 16.73 32.15 -17.75
N CYS A 10 17.43 31.04 -17.52
CA CYS A 10 16.91 29.70 -17.78
C CYS A 10 15.82 29.41 -16.75
N ALA A 11 14.62 29.79 -17.07
CA ALA A 11 13.42 29.26 -16.42
C ALA A 11 13.30 27.78 -16.83
N SER A 12 13.88 26.88 -16.07
CA SER A 12 13.58 25.45 -16.11
C SER A 12 12.23 25.23 -15.44
N SER A 13 11.15 25.66 -16.13
CA SER A 13 9.79 25.46 -15.70
C SER A 13 9.44 23.96 -15.76
N ASP A 14 9.13 23.43 -14.61
CA ASP A 14 8.16 22.37 -14.31
C ASP A 14 7.69 21.44 -15.47
N LYS A 15 8.60 20.67 -16.04
CA LYS A 15 8.23 19.57 -16.95
C LYS A 15 7.75 18.30 -16.23
N PHE A 16 7.51 18.36 -14.92
CA PHE A 16 7.06 17.22 -14.10
C PHE A 16 5.74 17.44 -13.36
N ALA A 17 4.85 18.28 -13.87
CA ALA A 17 3.46 18.21 -13.44
C ALA A 17 2.91 16.84 -13.86
N ARG A 18 2.98 15.86 -12.95
CA ARG A 18 2.45 14.51 -13.18
C ARG A 18 0.97 14.64 -13.44
N LYS A 19 0.54 14.33 -14.66
CA LYS A 19 -0.87 14.35 -15.05
C LYS A 19 -1.65 13.42 -14.13
N VAL A 20 -2.66 13.97 -13.45
CA VAL A 20 -3.58 13.17 -12.64
C VAL A 20 -4.31 12.21 -13.57
N ASP A 21 -4.27 10.92 -13.26
CA ASP A 21 -5.03 9.90 -13.97
C ASP A 21 -6.51 10.04 -13.59
N PRO A 22 -7.42 10.31 -14.55
CA PRO A 22 -8.84 10.48 -14.26
C PRO A 22 -9.47 9.25 -13.61
N LYS A 23 -8.96 8.05 -13.90
CA LYS A 23 -9.44 6.79 -13.37
C LYS A 23 -9.10 6.62 -11.88
N TYR A 24 -7.95 7.14 -11.44
CA TYR A 24 -7.46 6.93 -10.08
C TYR A 24 -7.50 8.20 -9.21
N GLY A 25 -7.72 9.38 -9.81
CA GLY A 25 -7.77 10.67 -9.12
C GLY A 25 -6.44 11.14 -8.55
N VAL A 26 -5.35 10.44 -8.86
CA VAL A 26 -3.98 10.76 -8.45
C VAL A 26 -3.03 10.55 -9.62
N ALA A 27 -1.88 11.23 -9.58
CA ALA A 27 -0.82 10.99 -10.57
C ALA A 27 -0.15 9.63 -10.31
N SER A 28 0.12 8.89 -11.39
CA SER A 28 0.89 7.64 -11.29
C SER A 28 2.31 7.92 -10.80
N SER A 29 2.78 7.12 -9.84
CA SER A 29 4.18 7.13 -9.40
C SER A 29 5.13 6.59 -10.49
N PRO A 30 6.43 6.92 -10.44
CA PRO A 30 7.39 6.39 -11.40
C PRO A 30 7.43 4.87 -11.38
N ARG A 31 7.54 4.26 -12.57
CA ARG A 31 7.95 2.88 -12.69
C ARG A 31 9.48 2.83 -12.60
N VAL A 32 9.98 1.96 -11.75
CA VAL A 32 11.43 1.80 -11.47
C VAL A 32 11.91 0.37 -11.68
N VAL A 33 10.97 -0.56 -11.91
CA VAL A 33 11.23 -1.97 -12.24
C VAL A 33 10.28 -2.37 -13.36
N GLU A 34 10.80 -2.99 -14.42
CA GLU A 34 9.99 -3.43 -15.55
C GLU A 34 9.37 -4.81 -15.30
N MET A 35 8.41 -5.17 -16.16
CA MET A 35 7.76 -6.49 -16.09
C MET A 35 8.78 -7.60 -16.35
N GLY A 36 8.80 -8.59 -15.47
CA GLY A 36 9.73 -9.73 -15.56
C GLY A 36 11.04 -9.54 -14.81
N GLU A 37 11.34 -8.34 -14.34
CA GLU A 37 12.49 -8.08 -13.48
C GLU A 37 12.17 -8.40 -12.01
N ARG A 38 13.22 -8.69 -11.25
CA ARG A 38 13.09 -8.95 -9.80
C ARG A 38 12.76 -7.66 -9.05
N VAL A 39 11.61 -7.64 -8.40
CA VAL A 39 11.22 -6.51 -7.55
C VAL A 39 11.96 -6.58 -6.20
N PRO A 40 12.65 -5.50 -5.77
CA PRO A 40 13.27 -5.44 -4.45
C PRO A 40 12.20 -5.45 -3.35
N LYS A 41 12.54 -6.01 -2.19
CA LYS A 41 11.68 -5.99 -1.00
C LYS A 41 12.15 -4.92 -0.02
N GLY A 42 11.19 -4.25 0.64
CA GLY A 42 11.51 -3.18 1.58
C GLY A 42 12.04 -1.91 0.91
N GLY A 43 12.91 -1.19 1.60
CA GLY A 43 13.54 0.05 1.10
C GLY A 43 12.63 1.29 1.19
N GLY A 44 11.46 1.17 1.82
CA GLY A 44 10.58 2.29 2.12
C GLY A 44 10.88 2.95 3.46
N VAL A 45 10.01 3.90 3.84
CA VAL A 45 10.08 4.59 5.13
C VAL A 45 8.79 4.35 5.92
N TYR A 46 8.90 4.41 7.24
CA TYR A 46 7.72 4.42 8.09
C TYR A 46 6.97 5.76 7.95
N ARG A 47 5.68 5.68 7.68
CA ARG A 47 4.86 6.87 7.45
C ARG A 47 3.43 6.67 7.96
N VAL A 48 2.99 7.53 8.88
CA VAL A 48 1.56 7.75 9.14
C VAL A 48 1.01 8.70 8.09
N GLY A 49 1.62 9.86 7.93
CA GLY A 49 1.26 10.89 6.96
C GLY A 49 0.40 12.01 7.58
N LYS A 50 0.35 13.13 6.87
CA LYS A 50 -0.54 14.26 7.18
C LYS A 50 -1.90 14.05 6.52
N PRO A 51 -2.97 14.72 6.96
CA PRO A 51 -4.23 14.76 6.22
C PRO A 51 -4.00 15.19 4.76
N TYR A 52 -4.73 14.58 3.84
CA TYR A 52 -4.64 14.86 2.42
C TYR A 52 -5.99 14.76 1.73
N VAL A 53 -6.13 15.40 0.56
CA VAL A 53 -7.38 15.44 -0.21
C VAL A 53 -7.16 14.79 -1.57
N VAL A 54 -8.06 13.87 -1.96
CA VAL A 54 -8.13 13.29 -3.29
C VAL A 54 -9.57 13.34 -3.77
N SER A 55 -9.80 13.89 -4.95
CA SER A 55 -11.14 14.02 -5.57
C SER A 55 -12.19 14.63 -4.62
N GLY A 56 -11.79 15.68 -3.85
CA GLY A 56 -12.67 16.38 -2.91
C GLY A 56 -12.92 15.66 -1.58
N ARG A 57 -12.43 14.44 -1.39
CA ARG A 57 -12.54 13.70 -0.13
C ARG A 57 -11.28 13.85 0.71
N THR A 58 -11.44 14.23 1.98
CA THR A 58 -10.36 14.33 2.95
C THR A 58 -10.10 12.98 3.59
N TYR A 59 -8.83 12.59 3.65
CA TYR A 59 -8.33 11.40 4.34
C TYR A 59 -7.42 11.84 5.48
N ILE A 60 -7.62 11.29 6.67
CA ILE A 60 -6.86 11.61 7.88
C ILE A 60 -6.12 10.33 8.31
N PRO A 61 -4.83 10.17 7.94
CA PRO A 61 -4.03 9.05 8.41
C PRO A 61 -3.81 9.13 9.92
N GLU A 62 -3.94 7.99 10.58
CA GLU A 62 -3.73 7.88 12.02
C GLU A 62 -3.17 6.50 12.41
N GLU A 63 -2.47 6.45 13.54
CA GLU A 63 -2.02 5.20 14.14
C GLU A 63 -3.11 4.66 15.07
N ASN A 64 -4.06 3.93 14.50
CA ASN A 64 -5.14 3.29 15.24
C ASN A 64 -4.85 1.79 15.40
N THR A 65 -4.30 1.40 16.54
CA THR A 65 -3.94 0.01 16.85
C THR A 65 -5.17 -0.89 17.06
N SER A 66 -6.34 -0.31 17.27
CA SER A 66 -7.61 -1.02 17.42
C SER A 66 -8.43 -1.04 16.13
N TYR A 67 -7.82 -0.62 14.99
CA TYR A 67 -8.55 -0.54 13.73
C TYR A 67 -9.16 -1.89 13.35
N ARG A 68 -10.47 -1.89 13.22
CA ARG A 68 -11.28 -3.00 12.72
C ARG A 68 -12.47 -2.44 11.96
N SER A 69 -12.59 -2.76 10.68
CA SER A 69 -13.66 -2.26 9.83
C SER A 69 -14.06 -3.28 8.77
N GLU A 70 -15.29 -3.16 8.27
CA GLU A 70 -15.80 -3.96 7.16
C GLU A 70 -16.15 -3.06 5.98
N GLY A 71 -15.81 -3.49 4.78
CA GLY A 71 -16.06 -2.73 3.58
C GLY A 71 -15.72 -3.51 2.32
N LEU A 72 -15.76 -2.81 1.17
CA LEU A 72 -15.39 -3.39 -0.10
C LEU A 72 -13.87 -3.37 -0.29
N ALA A 73 -13.33 -4.49 -0.74
CA ALA A 73 -11.98 -4.61 -1.28
C ALA A 73 -12.04 -4.78 -2.80
N SER A 74 -11.01 -4.28 -3.49
CA SER A 74 -10.66 -4.71 -4.83
C SER A 74 -9.18 -5.07 -4.91
N TRP A 75 -8.62 -5.15 -6.10
CA TRP A 75 -7.21 -5.43 -6.27
C TRP A 75 -6.62 -4.62 -7.44
N TYR A 76 -5.31 -4.42 -7.38
CA TYR A 76 -4.53 -3.74 -8.39
C TYR A 76 -3.36 -4.63 -8.84
N GLY A 77 -2.96 -4.51 -10.10
CA GLY A 77 -2.06 -5.45 -10.74
C GLY A 77 -1.08 -4.78 -11.70
N ARG A 78 -1.05 -5.24 -12.94
CA ARG A 78 -0.04 -4.94 -13.97
C ARG A 78 0.29 -3.45 -14.14
N ASP A 79 -0.72 -2.59 -14.14
CA ASP A 79 -0.54 -1.16 -14.40
C ASP A 79 0.32 -0.49 -13.32
N PHE A 80 0.33 -1.04 -12.11
CA PHE A 80 1.07 -0.55 -10.96
C PHE A 80 2.36 -1.31 -10.67
N HIS A 81 2.53 -2.51 -11.23
CA HIS A 81 3.72 -3.34 -11.02
C HIS A 81 5.00 -2.57 -11.36
N GLY A 82 6.01 -2.66 -10.50
CA GLY A 82 7.29 -1.96 -10.66
C GLY A 82 7.25 -0.46 -10.36
N ARG A 83 6.12 0.09 -9.90
CA ARG A 83 6.02 1.50 -9.49
C ARG A 83 6.30 1.69 -8.01
N LEU A 84 6.78 2.88 -7.64
CA LEU A 84 6.94 3.25 -6.24
C LEU A 84 5.59 3.36 -5.54
N THR A 85 5.50 2.79 -4.35
CA THR A 85 4.36 2.92 -3.44
C THR A 85 4.47 4.21 -2.61
N ALA A 86 3.42 4.55 -1.87
CA ALA A 86 3.37 5.78 -1.08
C ALA A 86 4.41 5.83 0.05
N ASN A 87 4.92 4.69 0.54
CA ASN A 87 6.00 4.67 1.52
C ASN A 87 7.40 4.53 0.90
N GLY A 88 7.49 4.43 -0.45
CA GLY A 88 8.76 4.35 -1.19
C GLY A 88 9.21 2.94 -1.53
N GLU A 89 8.50 1.90 -1.14
CA GLU A 89 8.73 0.54 -1.62
C GLU A 89 8.36 0.43 -3.11
N VAL A 90 8.73 -0.67 -3.76
CA VAL A 90 8.31 -0.97 -5.13
C VAL A 90 7.13 -1.96 -5.08
N PHE A 91 6.04 -1.62 -5.76
CA PHE A 91 4.89 -2.51 -5.83
C PHE A 91 5.19 -3.75 -6.68
N ASP A 92 4.93 -4.91 -6.10
CA ASP A 92 4.97 -6.20 -6.75
C ASP A 92 3.59 -6.85 -6.70
N MET A 93 2.96 -7.07 -7.86
CA MET A 93 1.64 -7.67 -7.94
C MET A 93 1.58 -9.11 -7.40
N GLU A 94 2.72 -9.80 -7.35
CA GLU A 94 2.85 -11.17 -6.81
C GLU A 94 3.24 -11.20 -5.32
N SER A 95 3.49 -10.04 -4.70
CA SER A 95 3.69 -9.93 -3.25
C SER A 95 2.38 -9.96 -2.47
N ILE A 96 2.47 -10.23 -1.17
CA ILE A 96 1.32 -10.20 -0.25
C ILE A 96 1.20 -8.80 0.34
N SER A 97 0.63 -7.87 -0.44
CA SER A 97 0.57 -6.46 -0.10
C SER A 97 -0.81 -5.83 -0.35
N ALA A 98 -0.99 -4.61 0.14
CA ALA A 98 -2.22 -3.84 0.03
C ALA A 98 -1.97 -2.32 0.07
N ALA A 99 -2.94 -1.56 -0.45
CA ALA A 99 -3.10 -0.13 -0.29
C ALA A 99 -4.27 0.18 0.65
N HIS A 100 -4.06 1.08 1.62
CA HIS A 100 -5.11 1.56 2.52
C HIS A 100 -5.01 3.08 2.67
N PRO A 101 -6.16 3.82 2.71
CA PRO A 101 -6.09 5.28 2.68
C PRO A 101 -5.51 5.91 3.96
N THR A 102 -5.65 5.30 5.11
CA THR A 102 -5.34 5.97 6.38
C THR A 102 -4.43 5.21 7.34
N LEU A 103 -4.26 3.89 7.20
CA LEU A 103 -3.41 3.11 8.11
C LEU A 103 -1.93 3.47 7.99
N PRO A 104 -1.12 3.30 9.05
CA PRO A 104 0.33 3.47 8.99
C PRO A 104 0.97 2.55 7.95
N MET A 105 2.07 3.02 7.34
CA MET A 105 2.86 2.25 6.37
C MET A 105 4.33 2.19 6.79
N PRO A 106 4.98 1.04 6.69
CA PRO A 106 4.38 -0.26 6.44
C PRO A 106 3.74 -0.84 7.72
N SER A 107 2.62 -1.54 7.54
CA SER A 107 1.94 -2.24 8.62
C SER A 107 1.37 -3.58 8.15
N TYR A 108 1.07 -4.47 9.08
CA TYR A 108 0.34 -5.69 8.81
C TYR A 108 -1.13 -5.52 9.20
N VAL A 109 -1.99 -6.01 8.34
CA VAL A 109 -3.42 -6.14 8.61
C VAL A 109 -3.86 -7.57 8.32
N ARG A 110 -4.85 -8.07 9.09
CA ARG A 110 -5.60 -9.26 8.74
C ARG A 110 -6.75 -8.86 7.83
N VAL A 111 -6.84 -9.49 6.66
CA VAL A 111 -7.97 -9.35 5.75
C VAL A 111 -8.74 -10.65 5.73
N THR A 112 -10.04 -10.58 6.04
CA THR A 112 -10.96 -11.73 5.98
C THR A 112 -12.01 -11.48 4.91
N ASN A 113 -12.08 -12.33 3.91
CA ASN A 113 -13.15 -12.33 2.92
C ASN A 113 -14.42 -12.92 3.58
N LEU A 114 -15.45 -12.09 3.75
CA LEU A 114 -16.66 -12.46 4.49
C LEU A 114 -17.55 -13.47 3.75
N ALA A 115 -17.39 -13.60 2.44
CA ALA A 115 -18.19 -14.54 1.64
C ALA A 115 -17.71 -16.01 1.79
N ASN A 116 -16.39 -16.23 1.93
CA ASN A 116 -15.80 -17.56 1.95
C ASN A 116 -14.95 -17.86 3.20
N GLN A 117 -14.90 -16.92 4.15
CA GLN A 117 -14.18 -17.02 5.42
C GLN A 117 -12.66 -17.30 5.27
N ARG A 118 -12.08 -17.00 4.09
CA ARG A 118 -10.63 -17.00 3.94
C ARG A 118 -10.04 -15.76 4.60
N SER A 119 -8.97 -15.92 5.36
CA SER A 119 -8.25 -14.82 5.96
C SER A 119 -6.75 -14.92 5.72
N LEU A 120 -6.09 -13.76 5.59
CA LEU A 120 -4.68 -13.64 5.25
C LEU A 120 -4.09 -12.41 5.93
N ILE A 121 -2.84 -12.47 6.38
CA ILE A 121 -2.08 -11.28 6.77
C ILE A 121 -1.46 -10.68 5.53
N VAL A 122 -1.66 -9.37 5.33
CA VAL A 122 -1.09 -8.62 4.21
C VAL A 122 -0.31 -7.40 4.70
N ARG A 123 0.68 -6.96 3.93
CA ARG A 123 1.48 -5.77 4.19
C ARG A 123 0.83 -4.55 3.54
N VAL A 124 0.41 -3.58 4.33
CA VAL A 124 -0.03 -2.27 3.83
C VAL A 124 1.20 -1.40 3.63
N ASN A 125 1.50 -1.04 2.40
CA ASN A 125 2.65 -0.21 2.03
C ASN A 125 2.30 0.90 1.03
N ASP A 126 1.02 1.03 0.66
CA ASP A 126 0.57 2.03 -0.31
C ASP A 126 -0.70 2.78 0.16
N ARG A 127 -1.01 3.90 -0.52
CA ARG A 127 -2.21 4.71 -0.32
C ARG A 127 -3.24 4.47 -1.40
N GLY A 128 -4.48 4.43 -1.02
CA GLY A 128 -5.67 4.13 -1.81
C GLY A 128 -6.51 3.06 -1.11
N PRO A 129 -7.64 2.67 -1.69
CA PRO A 129 -8.26 3.19 -2.91
C PRO A 129 -8.88 4.59 -2.73
N PHE A 130 -9.03 5.31 -3.85
CA PHE A 130 -9.66 6.63 -3.86
C PHE A 130 -10.98 6.66 -4.63
N HIS A 131 -11.44 5.53 -5.15
CA HIS A 131 -12.66 5.38 -5.96
C HIS A 131 -13.57 4.26 -5.46
N GLY A 132 -14.85 4.33 -5.83
CA GLY A 132 -15.81 3.24 -5.68
C GLY A 132 -16.16 2.87 -4.25
N ASN A 133 -16.03 3.79 -3.29
CA ASN A 133 -16.32 3.54 -1.86
C ASN A 133 -15.66 2.27 -1.30
N ARG A 134 -14.45 1.96 -1.80
CA ARG A 134 -13.65 0.83 -1.35
C ARG A 134 -12.81 1.22 -0.15
N MET A 135 -12.57 0.24 0.71
CA MET A 135 -11.79 0.40 1.94
C MET A 135 -10.31 0.04 1.74
N ILE A 136 -10.04 -0.98 0.94
CA ILE A 136 -8.70 -1.53 0.74
C ILE A 136 -8.56 -2.06 -0.70
N ASP A 137 -7.38 -1.90 -1.29
CA ASP A 137 -7.01 -2.56 -2.53
C ASP A 137 -5.86 -3.53 -2.27
N LEU A 138 -6.04 -4.79 -2.66
CA LEU A 138 -5.05 -5.85 -2.45
C LEU A 138 -4.18 -6.03 -3.69
N SER A 139 -2.99 -6.60 -3.52
CA SER A 139 -2.21 -7.10 -4.65
C SER A 139 -2.97 -8.24 -5.36
N HIS A 140 -2.65 -8.45 -6.64
CA HIS A 140 -3.20 -9.56 -7.43
C HIS A 140 -3.09 -10.91 -6.70
N LYS A 141 -1.91 -11.20 -6.12
CA LYS A 141 -1.67 -12.44 -5.38
C LYS A 141 -2.51 -12.55 -4.11
N SER A 142 -2.66 -11.47 -3.35
CA SER A 142 -3.49 -11.45 -2.14
C SER A 142 -4.96 -11.70 -2.46
N ALA A 143 -5.49 -11.07 -3.54
CA ALA A 143 -6.87 -11.30 -3.99
C ALA A 143 -7.11 -12.74 -4.47
N GLN A 144 -6.12 -13.34 -5.15
CA GLN A 144 -6.15 -14.74 -5.56
C GLN A 144 -6.25 -15.68 -4.36
N LEU A 145 -5.41 -15.49 -3.34
CA LEU A 145 -5.40 -16.31 -2.13
C LEU A 145 -6.70 -16.18 -1.33
N LEU A 146 -7.24 -14.97 -1.24
CA LEU A 146 -8.53 -14.71 -0.58
C LEU A 146 -9.74 -15.13 -1.42
N GLY A 147 -9.53 -15.60 -2.67
CA GLY A 147 -10.55 -16.22 -3.50
C GLY A 147 -11.57 -15.25 -4.10
N PHE A 148 -11.17 -14.01 -4.42
CA PHE A 148 -12.06 -13.05 -5.08
C PHE A 148 -11.46 -12.34 -6.31
N LYS A 149 -10.25 -12.74 -6.72
CA LYS A 149 -9.58 -12.13 -7.88
C LYS A 149 -10.49 -12.06 -9.12
N ASP A 150 -11.14 -13.16 -9.45
CA ASP A 150 -11.97 -13.28 -10.66
C ASP A 150 -13.30 -12.51 -10.54
N ASN A 151 -13.78 -12.28 -9.32
CA ASN A 151 -14.95 -11.44 -9.03
C ASN A 151 -14.60 -9.93 -9.06
N GLY A 152 -13.33 -9.57 -9.01
CA GLY A 152 -12.84 -8.18 -8.99
C GLY A 152 -13.01 -7.47 -7.66
N VAL A 153 -14.06 -7.75 -6.91
CA VAL A 153 -14.39 -7.14 -5.61
C VAL A 153 -14.89 -8.17 -4.61
N ALA A 154 -14.70 -7.89 -3.32
CA ALA A 154 -15.25 -8.69 -2.22
C ALA A 154 -15.59 -7.80 -1.02
N ARG A 155 -16.55 -8.23 -0.21
CA ARG A 155 -16.74 -7.67 1.12
C ARG A 155 -15.77 -8.32 2.09
N VAL A 156 -14.96 -7.49 2.75
CA VAL A 156 -13.91 -7.96 3.66
C VAL A 156 -14.00 -7.28 5.02
N ARG A 157 -13.42 -7.93 6.02
CA ARG A 157 -13.04 -7.32 7.30
C ARG A 157 -11.54 -7.09 7.30
N VAL A 158 -11.13 -5.89 7.74
CA VAL A 158 -9.72 -5.51 7.90
C VAL A 158 -9.47 -5.20 9.36
N GLU A 159 -8.43 -5.82 9.93
CA GLU A 159 -8.02 -5.67 11.32
C GLU A 159 -6.52 -5.34 11.37
N TYR A 160 -6.16 -4.26 12.07
CA TYR A 160 -4.76 -3.89 12.27
C TYR A 160 -4.06 -4.92 13.18
N ILE A 161 -2.85 -5.34 12.78
CA ILE A 161 -2.06 -6.31 13.54
C ILE A 161 -0.84 -5.65 14.19
N GLY A 162 -0.19 -4.74 13.48
CA GLY A 162 1.01 -4.07 13.98
C GLY A 162 1.86 -3.48 12.86
N ARG A 163 2.95 -2.82 13.26
CA ARG A 163 3.94 -2.29 12.32
C ARG A 163 4.66 -3.42 11.60
N ALA A 164 5.04 -3.20 10.34
CA ALA A 164 5.86 -4.13 9.58
C ALA A 164 7.30 -3.60 9.48
N ALA A 165 8.26 -4.51 9.39
CA ALA A 165 9.67 -4.17 9.26
C ALA A 165 9.98 -3.45 7.95
N LEU A 166 10.94 -2.50 7.96
CA LEU A 166 11.32 -1.72 6.77
C LEU A 166 12.10 -2.52 5.73
N GLU A 167 12.75 -3.59 6.14
CA GLU A 167 13.49 -4.52 5.28
C GLU A 167 12.59 -5.28 4.29
N GLY A 168 11.28 -5.19 4.49
CA GLY A 168 10.27 -5.89 3.71
C GLY A 168 9.68 -7.08 4.44
N SER A 169 8.82 -7.81 3.74
CA SER A 169 8.14 -8.99 4.26
C SER A 169 8.59 -10.23 3.51
N ASP A 170 8.70 -11.34 4.23
CA ASP A 170 8.81 -12.66 3.61
C ASP A 170 7.41 -13.11 3.15
N ASP A 171 7.16 -13.03 1.84
CA ASP A 171 5.88 -13.43 1.27
C ASP A 171 5.52 -14.90 1.56
N ARG A 172 6.50 -15.80 1.68
CA ARG A 172 6.23 -17.21 2.03
C ARG A 172 5.62 -17.32 3.42
N ARG A 173 6.13 -16.55 4.38
CA ARG A 173 5.56 -16.48 5.74
C ARG A 173 4.17 -15.87 5.74
N LEU A 174 3.93 -14.84 4.94
CA LEU A 174 2.61 -14.25 4.80
C LEU A 174 1.61 -15.21 4.15
N VAL A 175 1.99 -15.91 3.08
CA VAL A 175 1.17 -16.97 2.46
C VAL A 175 0.85 -18.07 3.48
N ALA A 176 1.79 -18.45 4.34
CA ALA A 176 1.56 -19.46 5.38
C ALA A 176 0.54 -19.01 6.45
N THR A 177 0.16 -17.73 6.51
CA THR A 177 -0.91 -17.23 7.38
C THR A 177 -2.32 -17.49 6.84
N LEU A 178 -2.47 -17.95 5.59
CA LEU A 178 -3.79 -18.21 5.00
C LEU A 178 -4.57 -19.24 5.84
N ARG A 179 -5.80 -18.89 6.20
CA ARG A 179 -6.73 -19.77 6.94
C ARG A 179 -8.10 -19.77 6.26
N HIS A 180 -8.86 -20.83 6.55
CA HIS A 180 -10.23 -21.02 6.13
C HIS A 180 -11.10 -21.23 7.36
N GLY A 181 -12.11 -20.40 7.57
CA GLY A 181 -13.01 -20.49 8.73
C GLY A 181 -12.42 -19.98 10.04
N GLU A 182 -11.13 -19.64 10.07
CA GLU A 182 -10.43 -19.11 11.22
C GLU A 182 -9.69 -17.82 10.89
N PRO A 183 -9.44 -16.96 11.89
CA PRO A 183 -8.60 -15.77 11.68
C PRO A 183 -7.15 -16.16 11.38
N ALA A 184 -6.55 -15.56 10.34
CA ALA A 184 -5.12 -15.72 10.06
C ALA A 184 -4.28 -15.31 11.28
N PRO A 185 -3.31 -16.11 11.71
CA PRO A 185 -2.47 -15.80 12.87
C PRO A 185 -1.57 -14.59 12.57
N ALA A 186 -1.31 -13.77 13.59
CA ALA A 186 -0.33 -12.70 13.47
C ALA A 186 1.06 -13.29 13.21
N PRO A 187 1.88 -12.72 12.30
CA PRO A 187 3.26 -13.17 12.10
C PRO A 187 4.08 -12.97 13.38
N VAL A 188 4.84 -13.98 13.78
CA VAL A 188 5.67 -13.96 15.00
C VAL A 188 6.66 -12.78 15.03
N VAL A 189 7.12 -12.34 13.86
CA VAL A 189 8.06 -11.21 13.71
C VAL A 189 7.44 -9.85 14.11
N VAL A 190 6.11 -9.71 14.08
CA VAL A 190 5.43 -8.45 14.46
C VAL A 190 5.48 -8.22 15.96
N ALA A 191 5.46 -9.27 16.76
CA ALA A 191 5.52 -9.17 18.22
C ALA A 191 6.90 -8.71 18.75
N ALA A 192 7.99 -8.96 18.01
CA ALA A 192 9.34 -8.58 18.42
C ALA A 192 9.67 -7.09 18.15
N ALA A 193 9.00 -6.47 17.17
CA ALA A 193 9.25 -5.06 16.81
C ALA A 193 8.51 -4.05 17.71
N GLY A 194 7.57 -4.52 18.55
CA GLY A 194 6.72 -3.66 19.39
C GLY A 194 7.23 -3.38 20.81
N ASN A 195 8.26 -4.07 21.29
CA ASN A 195 8.70 -4.01 22.70
C ASN A 195 10.22 -3.91 22.89
N ALA A 196 10.92 -3.11 22.08
CA ALA A 196 12.24 -2.69 22.52
C ALA A 196 12.05 -1.53 23.54
N PRO A 197 12.41 -1.69 24.83
CA PRO A 197 12.43 -0.57 25.76
C PRO A 197 13.43 0.44 25.23
N ILE A 198 13.00 1.71 25.10
CA ILE A 198 13.90 2.82 24.90
C ILE A 198 14.76 2.87 26.18
N ALA A 199 16.00 2.45 26.08
CA ALA A 199 16.98 2.69 27.13
C ALA A 199 17.17 4.22 27.22
N LEU A 200 16.89 4.77 28.42
CA LEU A 200 17.20 6.13 28.82
C LEU A 200 18.71 6.35 28.91
#